data_dea624d52ccdcbee16bed88022398c03
#
_entry.id   dea624d52ccdcbee16bed88022398c03
#
_cell.length_a   1.000
_cell.length_b   1.000
_cell.length_c   1.000
_cell.angle_alpha   90.00
_cell.angle_beta   90.00
_cell.angle_gamma   90.00
#
_symmetry.space_group_name_H-M   'P 1'
#
loop_
_entity.id
_entity.type
_entity.pdbx_description
1 polymer ?
#
loop_
_entity_poly.entity_id
_entity_poly.type
_entity_poly.pdbx_seq_one_letter_code
_entity_poly.pdbx_strand_id
1 'polypeptide(L)'
;MVDQILFYEPDEPHGFLSNFCHAPVNISSQTWPTSEHYYQAQKFLDAQLQSKIQHASTPDEAFALSRKYEHFVRSDWDDIKLAVMAFIVREKFLQNPPLAQQLMRTGNACLTEHSHKDAFWGDGGDGKGENHLGEILMNVRAELRHVEPYNLVKFIDKAKLPTQWGTFMMYGFIEAATNKEHLALVYGEPTKSAAPLIRLHSECLTGDALFSTRCDCGFQLNRALQNIVKEGCGVLLYLRQEGRGIGLINKIRAYHLQDDGADTVEANERLGFAADMRDYAFCKGMLEHLGIDAVRLMTNNPRKLAALKAVDINVIERVPLQEGNNPSNQYYLQTKASKLGHMFDPKFVNHTK
;
A
#
# COMPACT_ATOMS: atom_id res chain seq x y z
N MET A 1 -29.52 -14.98 8.99
CA MET A 1 -29.30 -15.11 7.54
C MET A 1 -27.82 -14.80 7.30
N VAL A 2 -27.15 -15.60 6.52
CA VAL A 2 -25.76 -15.27 6.11
C VAL A 2 -25.89 -14.14 5.09
N ASP A 3 -25.18 -13.03 5.30
CA ASP A 3 -25.18 -11.93 4.34
C ASP A 3 -24.61 -12.44 3.02
N GLN A 4 -25.24 -12.07 1.90
CA GLN A 4 -24.80 -12.43 0.55
C GLN A 4 -24.35 -11.18 -0.18
N ILE A 5 -23.20 -11.26 -0.85
CA ILE A 5 -22.65 -10.23 -1.73
C ILE A 5 -22.65 -10.78 -3.14
N LEU A 6 -23.42 -10.16 -4.02
CA LEU A 6 -23.42 -10.41 -5.45
C LEU A 6 -22.42 -9.44 -6.10
N PHE A 7 -21.62 -9.93 -7.04
CA PHE A 7 -20.67 -9.12 -7.82
C PHE A 7 -20.62 -9.63 -9.27
N TYR A 8 -20.31 -8.74 -10.21
CA TYR A 8 -20.10 -9.10 -11.61
C TYR A 8 -19.17 -8.12 -12.32
N GLU A 9 -19.64 -6.91 -12.68
CA GLU A 9 -18.86 -5.94 -13.46
C GLU A 9 -17.81 -5.23 -12.57
N PRO A 10 -16.62 -4.91 -13.13
CA PRO A 10 -15.54 -4.25 -12.38
C PRO A 10 -15.91 -2.88 -11.81
N ASP A 11 -16.79 -2.15 -12.51
CA ASP A 11 -17.18 -0.77 -12.16
C ASP A 11 -18.40 -0.71 -11.22
N GLU A 12 -18.95 -1.85 -10.85
CA GLU A 12 -20.06 -1.98 -9.91
C GLU A 12 -19.60 -2.14 -8.46
N PRO A 13 -20.51 -2.00 -7.47
CA PRO A 13 -20.21 -2.34 -6.09
C PRO A 13 -19.64 -3.76 -5.97
N HIS A 14 -18.53 -3.89 -5.22
CA HIS A 14 -17.75 -5.13 -5.12
C HIS A 14 -17.07 -5.62 -6.41
N GLY A 15 -17.00 -4.81 -7.46
CA GLY A 15 -16.33 -5.13 -8.72
C GLY A 15 -14.85 -5.50 -8.57
N PHE A 16 -14.22 -5.12 -7.45
CA PHE A 16 -12.86 -5.56 -7.09
C PHE A 16 -12.74 -7.09 -6.95
N LEU A 17 -13.84 -7.82 -6.76
CA LEU A 17 -13.88 -9.29 -6.72
C LEU A 17 -13.78 -9.91 -8.12
N SER A 18 -14.24 -9.20 -9.15
CA SER A 18 -14.22 -9.67 -10.55
C SER A 18 -12.80 -9.90 -11.05
N ASN A 19 -12.60 -10.93 -11.87
CA ASN A 19 -11.34 -11.20 -12.56
C ASN A 19 -10.98 -10.13 -13.59
N PHE A 20 -11.96 -9.35 -14.04
CA PHE A 20 -11.81 -8.23 -14.97
C PHE A 20 -11.31 -6.95 -14.28
N CYS A 21 -11.33 -6.89 -12.95
CA CYS A 21 -10.80 -5.76 -12.20
C CYS A 21 -9.32 -5.53 -12.50
N HIS A 22 -8.95 -4.28 -12.81
CA HIS A 22 -7.55 -3.90 -13.02
C HIS A 22 -6.78 -3.96 -11.70
N ALA A 23 -6.07 -5.06 -11.52
CA ALA A 23 -5.24 -5.38 -10.36
C ALA A 23 -3.99 -6.11 -10.84
N PRO A 24 -2.93 -5.38 -11.20
CA PRO A 24 -1.73 -5.99 -11.76
C PRO A 24 -1.08 -6.99 -10.81
N VAL A 25 -0.64 -8.13 -11.38
CA VAL A 25 0.02 -9.21 -10.66
C VAL A 25 1.33 -9.57 -11.35
N ASN A 26 2.40 -9.75 -10.58
CA ASN A 26 3.71 -10.15 -11.09
C ASN A 26 3.91 -11.65 -10.87
N ILE A 27 4.00 -12.41 -11.95
CA ILE A 27 4.27 -13.85 -11.92
C ILE A 27 5.51 -14.13 -12.75
N SER A 28 6.52 -14.76 -12.18
CA SER A 28 7.78 -15.14 -12.86
C SER A 28 8.41 -13.97 -13.64
N SER A 29 8.48 -12.78 -13.04
CA SER A 29 9.01 -11.54 -13.63
C SER A 29 8.18 -10.96 -14.80
N GLN A 30 6.96 -11.43 -15.00
CA GLN A 30 6.00 -10.90 -15.96
C GLN A 30 4.84 -10.25 -15.24
N THR A 31 4.43 -9.05 -15.68
CA THR A 31 3.26 -8.35 -15.13
C THR A 31 2.02 -8.69 -15.94
N TRP A 32 0.97 -9.08 -15.24
CA TRP A 32 -0.35 -9.40 -15.79
C TRP A 32 -1.33 -8.31 -15.36
N PRO A 33 -2.00 -7.62 -16.30
CA PRO A 33 -2.86 -6.48 -15.97
C PRO A 33 -4.07 -6.82 -15.10
N THR A 34 -4.66 -8.00 -15.32
CA THR A 34 -5.80 -8.53 -14.54
C THR A 34 -5.65 -10.04 -14.36
N SER A 35 -6.41 -10.62 -13.42
CA SER A 35 -6.50 -12.08 -13.27
C SER A 35 -6.99 -12.76 -14.53
N GLU A 36 -7.87 -12.11 -15.30
CA GLU A 36 -8.41 -12.64 -16.56
C GLU A 36 -7.31 -12.82 -17.60
N HIS A 37 -6.41 -11.86 -17.78
CA HIS A 37 -5.29 -11.99 -18.72
C HIS A 37 -4.44 -13.23 -18.40
N TYR A 38 -4.07 -13.40 -17.14
CA TYR A 38 -3.31 -14.58 -16.74
C TYR A 38 -4.08 -15.87 -16.98
N TYR A 39 -5.31 -15.97 -16.50
CA TYR A 39 -6.14 -17.15 -16.63
C TYR A 39 -6.33 -17.56 -18.09
N GLN A 40 -6.63 -16.62 -18.98
CA GLN A 40 -6.81 -16.89 -20.40
C GLN A 40 -5.51 -17.33 -21.07
N ALA A 41 -4.37 -16.75 -20.71
CA ALA A 41 -3.06 -17.13 -21.25
C ALA A 41 -2.65 -18.56 -20.86
N GLN A 42 -2.99 -19.01 -19.64
CA GLN A 42 -2.64 -20.36 -19.16
C GLN A 42 -3.35 -21.51 -19.90
N LYS A 43 -4.37 -21.19 -20.71
CA LYS A 43 -4.97 -22.15 -21.62
C LYS A 43 -4.01 -22.68 -22.68
N PHE A 44 -2.90 -21.99 -22.92
CA PHE A 44 -1.98 -22.29 -24.00
C PHE A 44 -0.59 -22.65 -23.47
N LEU A 45 0.07 -23.61 -24.13
CA LEU A 45 1.48 -23.93 -23.90
C LEU A 45 2.40 -23.07 -24.78
N ASP A 46 1.86 -22.45 -25.83
CA ASP A 46 2.59 -21.59 -26.75
C ASP A 46 2.87 -20.22 -26.11
N ALA A 47 4.15 -19.90 -25.88
CA ALA A 47 4.58 -18.66 -25.28
C ALA A 47 4.21 -17.40 -26.10
N GLN A 48 4.08 -17.53 -27.44
CA GLN A 48 3.67 -16.39 -28.28
C GLN A 48 2.18 -16.07 -28.08
N LEU A 49 1.34 -17.10 -27.96
CA LEU A 49 -0.08 -16.93 -27.64
C LEU A 49 -0.27 -16.38 -26.23
N GLN A 50 0.49 -16.89 -25.25
CA GLN A 50 0.47 -16.35 -23.89
C GLN A 50 0.85 -14.87 -23.87
N SER A 51 1.94 -14.50 -24.54
CA SER A 51 2.40 -13.10 -24.64
C SER A 51 1.36 -12.21 -25.32
N LYS A 52 0.71 -12.70 -26.38
CA LYS A 52 -0.32 -11.95 -27.08
C LYS A 52 -1.53 -11.66 -26.20
N ILE A 53 -1.95 -12.61 -25.37
CA ILE A 53 -3.05 -12.44 -24.41
C ILE A 53 -2.63 -11.53 -23.27
N GLN A 54 -1.40 -11.66 -22.77
CA GLN A 54 -0.85 -10.79 -21.74
C GLN A 54 -0.88 -9.31 -22.13
N HIS A 55 -0.60 -8.99 -23.40
CA HIS A 55 -0.55 -7.63 -23.94
C HIS A 55 -1.88 -7.15 -24.56
N ALA A 56 -2.97 -7.89 -24.37
CA ALA A 56 -4.30 -7.41 -24.72
C ALA A 56 -4.61 -6.09 -23.99
N SER A 57 -5.33 -5.19 -24.64
CA SER A 57 -5.61 -3.87 -24.06
C SER A 57 -6.67 -3.89 -22.97
N THR A 58 -7.53 -4.91 -23.00
CA THR A 58 -8.62 -5.11 -22.02
C THR A 58 -8.78 -6.59 -21.68
N PRO A 59 -9.38 -6.92 -20.52
CA PRO A 59 -9.73 -8.31 -20.18
C PRO A 59 -10.71 -8.95 -21.18
N ASP A 60 -11.62 -8.16 -21.78
CA ASP A 60 -12.50 -8.63 -22.85
C ASP A 60 -11.72 -9.05 -24.10
N GLU A 61 -10.70 -8.29 -24.47
CA GLU A 61 -9.81 -8.65 -25.58
C GLU A 61 -9.02 -9.91 -25.28
N ALA A 62 -8.50 -10.04 -24.05
CA ALA A 62 -7.81 -11.26 -23.60
C ALA A 62 -8.74 -12.49 -23.71
N PHE A 63 -9.97 -12.37 -23.27
CA PHE A 63 -11.01 -13.40 -23.40
C PHE A 63 -11.30 -13.71 -24.88
N ALA A 64 -11.54 -12.70 -25.71
CA ALA A 64 -11.83 -12.87 -27.14
C ALA A 64 -10.66 -13.55 -27.89
N LEU A 65 -9.42 -13.21 -27.57
CA LEU A 65 -8.23 -13.85 -28.13
C LEU A 65 -8.18 -15.33 -27.75
N SER A 66 -8.47 -15.68 -26.51
CA SER A 66 -8.47 -17.10 -26.09
C SER A 66 -9.55 -17.91 -26.84
N ARG A 67 -10.72 -17.34 -27.08
CA ARG A 67 -11.77 -17.98 -27.87
C ARG A 67 -11.38 -18.14 -29.35
N LYS A 68 -10.71 -17.13 -29.91
CA LYS A 68 -10.20 -17.18 -31.30
C LYS A 68 -9.22 -18.34 -31.51
N TYR A 69 -8.44 -18.67 -30.49
CA TYR A 69 -7.41 -19.73 -30.55
C TYR A 69 -7.82 -21.00 -29.80
N GLU A 70 -9.12 -21.25 -29.61
CA GLU A 70 -9.62 -22.39 -28.82
C GLU A 70 -9.09 -23.75 -29.25
N HIS A 71 -8.76 -23.93 -30.54
CA HIS A 71 -8.18 -25.18 -31.07
C HIS A 71 -6.76 -25.48 -30.57
N PHE A 72 -6.08 -24.51 -29.99
CA PHE A 72 -4.74 -24.63 -29.42
C PHE A 72 -4.73 -24.74 -27.89
N VAL A 73 -5.91 -24.83 -27.28
CA VAL A 73 -6.03 -25.04 -25.83
C VAL A 73 -5.39 -26.37 -25.45
N ARG A 74 -4.61 -26.35 -24.38
CA ARG A 74 -3.96 -27.53 -23.82
C ARG A 74 -4.99 -28.61 -23.45
N SER A 75 -4.65 -29.89 -23.67
CA SER A 75 -5.58 -31.01 -23.49
C SER A 75 -5.97 -31.26 -22.03
N ASP A 76 -5.13 -30.85 -21.07
CA ASP A 76 -5.35 -31.02 -19.63
C ASP A 76 -6.03 -29.76 -18.98
N TRP A 77 -6.56 -28.83 -19.81
CA TRP A 77 -7.13 -27.59 -19.30
C TRP A 77 -8.26 -27.80 -18.29
N ASP A 78 -9.15 -28.73 -18.56
CA ASP A 78 -10.29 -29.00 -17.67
C ASP A 78 -9.85 -29.54 -16.31
N ASP A 79 -8.72 -30.22 -16.23
CA ASP A 79 -8.18 -30.76 -14.99
C ASP A 79 -7.51 -29.69 -14.13
N ILE A 80 -6.96 -28.62 -14.75
CA ILE A 80 -6.15 -27.62 -14.06
C ILE A 80 -6.82 -26.25 -13.90
N LYS A 81 -7.90 -25.96 -14.63
CA LYS A 81 -8.51 -24.60 -14.68
C LYS A 81 -8.88 -24.04 -13.31
N LEU A 82 -9.38 -24.87 -12.39
CA LEU A 82 -9.70 -24.48 -11.02
C LEU A 82 -8.44 -24.09 -10.24
N ALA A 83 -7.38 -24.87 -10.35
CA ALA A 83 -6.10 -24.60 -9.70
C ALA A 83 -5.45 -23.31 -10.22
N VAL A 84 -5.50 -23.09 -11.55
CA VAL A 84 -5.00 -21.86 -12.18
C VAL A 84 -5.77 -20.63 -11.69
N MET A 85 -7.11 -20.73 -11.61
CA MET A 85 -7.95 -19.66 -11.11
C MET A 85 -7.66 -19.38 -9.63
N ALA A 86 -7.62 -20.40 -8.80
CA ALA A 86 -7.30 -20.26 -7.38
C ALA A 86 -5.94 -19.59 -7.17
N PHE A 87 -4.93 -19.98 -7.95
CA PHE A 87 -3.60 -19.39 -7.90
C PHE A 87 -3.63 -17.89 -8.24
N ILE A 88 -4.21 -17.49 -9.37
CA ILE A 88 -4.15 -16.08 -9.78
C ILE A 88 -5.03 -15.18 -8.91
N VAL A 89 -6.17 -15.67 -8.44
CA VAL A 89 -7.01 -14.94 -7.49
C VAL A 89 -6.27 -14.73 -6.17
N ARG A 90 -5.60 -15.76 -5.67
CA ARG A 90 -4.75 -15.64 -4.48
C ARG A 90 -3.66 -14.58 -4.67
N GLU A 91 -2.91 -14.66 -5.75
CA GLU A 91 -1.84 -13.71 -6.05
C GLU A 91 -2.36 -12.28 -6.23
N LYS A 92 -3.53 -12.09 -6.85
CA LYS A 92 -4.21 -10.80 -6.94
C LYS A 92 -4.35 -10.14 -5.58
N PHE A 93 -4.87 -10.86 -4.59
CA PHE A 93 -5.09 -10.28 -3.26
C PHE A 93 -3.82 -10.17 -2.43
N LEU A 94 -2.88 -11.11 -2.56
CA LEU A 94 -1.58 -11.02 -1.88
C LEU A 94 -0.73 -9.85 -2.37
N GLN A 95 -0.77 -9.56 -3.67
CA GLN A 95 0.04 -8.50 -4.27
C GLN A 95 -0.66 -7.14 -4.30
N ASN A 96 -1.95 -7.06 -3.95
CA ASN A 96 -2.73 -5.82 -3.90
C ASN A 96 -3.36 -5.63 -2.51
N PRO A 97 -2.59 -5.16 -1.51
CA PRO A 97 -3.06 -5.03 -0.12
C PRO A 97 -4.37 -4.27 0.07
N PRO A 98 -4.66 -3.17 -0.68
CA PRO A 98 -5.95 -2.51 -0.57
C PRO A 98 -7.13 -3.40 -0.95
N LEU A 99 -6.96 -4.29 -1.95
CA LEU A 99 -7.99 -5.25 -2.35
C LEU A 99 -8.14 -6.38 -1.31
N ALA A 100 -7.02 -6.86 -0.73
CA ALA A 100 -7.04 -7.82 0.36
C ALA A 100 -7.85 -7.29 1.55
N GLN A 101 -7.66 -6.03 1.92
CA GLN A 101 -8.45 -5.39 2.98
C GLN A 101 -9.94 -5.31 2.63
N GLN A 102 -10.28 -4.98 1.38
CA GLN A 102 -11.68 -4.97 0.93
C GLN A 102 -12.28 -6.38 1.00
N LEU A 103 -11.55 -7.42 0.59
CA LEU A 103 -11.98 -8.81 0.69
C LEU A 103 -12.20 -9.22 2.15
N MET A 104 -11.30 -8.83 3.05
CA MET A 104 -11.45 -9.09 4.49
C MET A 104 -12.67 -8.37 5.07
N ARG A 105 -12.99 -7.14 4.63
CA ARG A 105 -14.18 -6.38 5.07
C ARG A 105 -15.50 -7.01 4.66
N THR A 106 -15.53 -7.93 3.70
CA THR A 106 -16.73 -8.72 3.38
C THR A 106 -17.14 -9.67 4.52
N GLY A 107 -16.33 -9.77 5.58
CA GLY A 107 -16.65 -10.53 6.80
C GLY A 107 -16.85 -12.01 6.53
N ASN A 108 -18.05 -12.52 6.83
CA ASN A 108 -18.46 -13.91 6.58
C ASN A 108 -19.54 -14.00 5.48
N ALA A 109 -19.75 -12.91 4.71
CA ALA A 109 -20.72 -12.93 3.64
C ALA A 109 -20.40 -14.02 2.61
N CYS A 110 -21.44 -14.65 2.07
CA CYS A 110 -21.34 -15.52 0.91
C CYS A 110 -21.03 -14.64 -0.32
N LEU A 111 -19.96 -14.93 -1.04
CA LEU A 111 -19.57 -14.21 -2.25
C LEU A 111 -20.08 -14.99 -3.46
N THR A 112 -20.84 -14.33 -4.34
CA THR A 112 -21.43 -15.00 -5.50
C THR A 112 -21.21 -14.15 -6.74
N GLU A 113 -20.56 -14.74 -7.75
CA GLU A 113 -20.49 -14.12 -9.09
C GLU A 113 -21.86 -14.28 -9.76
N HIS A 114 -22.59 -13.17 -9.88
CA HIS A 114 -23.93 -13.17 -10.46
C HIS A 114 -23.88 -12.96 -11.99
N SER A 115 -23.62 -14.05 -12.71
CA SER A 115 -23.44 -14.05 -14.16
C SER A 115 -24.52 -14.87 -14.86
N HIS A 116 -25.35 -14.21 -15.69
CA HIS A 116 -26.31 -14.90 -16.55
C HIS A 116 -25.66 -15.74 -17.68
N LYS A 117 -24.36 -15.55 -17.92
CA LYS A 117 -23.62 -16.18 -19.02
C LYS A 117 -22.75 -17.35 -18.58
N ASP A 118 -22.54 -17.50 -17.25
CA ASP A 118 -21.62 -18.50 -16.73
C ASP A 118 -22.19 -19.14 -15.46
N ALA A 119 -22.51 -20.42 -15.58
CA ALA A 119 -23.01 -21.23 -14.46
C ALA A 119 -21.90 -22.07 -13.79
N PHE A 120 -20.68 -22.06 -14.33
CA PHE A 120 -19.52 -22.73 -13.74
C PHE A 120 -18.77 -21.81 -12.78
N TRP A 121 -18.31 -20.64 -13.28
CA TRP A 121 -17.65 -19.65 -12.41
C TRP A 121 -18.62 -18.89 -11.54
N GLY A 122 -19.80 -18.55 -12.06
CA GLY A 122 -20.87 -17.85 -11.40
C GLY A 122 -22.10 -18.71 -11.07
N ASP A 123 -23.19 -18.04 -10.74
CA ASP A 123 -24.44 -18.65 -10.33
C ASP A 123 -25.44 -18.91 -11.47
N GLY A 124 -25.06 -18.66 -12.73
CA GLY A 124 -25.93 -18.81 -13.90
C GLY A 124 -27.01 -17.74 -14.00
N GLY A 125 -27.05 -16.76 -13.09
CA GLY A 125 -28.07 -15.71 -13.03
C GLY A 125 -29.39 -16.14 -12.41
N ASP A 126 -29.59 -17.44 -12.17
CA ASP A 126 -30.77 -18.00 -11.49
C ASP A 126 -30.44 -18.61 -10.12
N GLY A 127 -29.19 -18.45 -9.68
CA GLY A 127 -28.70 -18.94 -8.40
C GLY A 127 -28.43 -20.44 -8.32
N LYS A 128 -28.41 -21.15 -9.47
CA LYS A 128 -28.21 -22.62 -9.52
C LYS A 128 -26.85 -23.03 -10.08
N GLY A 129 -26.02 -22.06 -10.53
CA GLY A 129 -24.66 -22.31 -10.97
C GLY A 129 -23.74 -22.73 -9.82
N GLU A 130 -22.55 -23.22 -10.17
CA GLU A 130 -21.59 -23.80 -9.24
C GLU A 130 -20.82 -22.74 -8.43
N ASN A 131 -20.76 -21.49 -8.92
CA ASN A 131 -20.12 -20.35 -8.24
C ASN A 131 -18.66 -20.59 -7.79
N HIS A 132 -17.88 -21.32 -8.58
CA HIS A 132 -16.50 -21.64 -8.23
C HIS A 132 -15.62 -20.40 -7.94
N LEU A 133 -15.84 -19.28 -8.64
CA LEU A 133 -15.10 -18.06 -8.34
C LEU A 133 -15.41 -17.51 -6.94
N GLY A 134 -16.68 -17.52 -6.55
CA GLY A 134 -17.08 -17.11 -5.21
C GLY A 134 -16.48 -18.02 -4.13
N GLU A 135 -16.46 -19.34 -4.35
CA GLU A 135 -15.81 -20.29 -3.42
C GLU A 135 -14.30 -20.04 -3.29
N ILE A 136 -13.60 -19.82 -4.42
CA ILE A 136 -12.17 -19.48 -4.42
C ILE A 136 -11.93 -18.18 -3.63
N LEU A 137 -12.73 -17.14 -3.86
CA LEU A 137 -12.62 -15.87 -3.12
C LEU A 137 -12.84 -16.04 -1.62
N MET A 138 -13.83 -16.83 -1.21
CA MET A 138 -14.08 -17.14 0.19
C MET A 138 -12.92 -17.93 0.82
N ASN A 139 -12.32 -18.87 0.08
CA ASN A 139 -11.16 -19.63 0.53
C ASN A 139 -9.92 -18.72 0.65
N VAL A 140 -9.65 -17.84 -0.33
CA VAL A 140 -8.58 -16.85 -0.26
C VAL A 140 -8.81 -15.90 0.92
N ARG A 141 -10.04 -15.45 1.17
CA ARG A 141 -10.39 -14.65 2.35
C ARG A 141 -10.10 -15.39 3.64
N ALA A 142 -10.44 -16.67 3.73
CA ALA A 142 -10.15 -17.50 4.89
C ALA A 142 -8.63 -17.69 5.09
N GLU A 143 -7.91 -17.94 4.01
CA GLU A 143 -6.45 -18.05 4.02
C GLU A 143 -5.80 -16.73 4.48
N LEU A 144 -6.26 -15.58 3.97
CA LEU A 144 -5.78 -14.27 4.39
C LEU A 144 -6.02 -13.96 5.87
N ARG A 145 -7.03 -14.58 6.50
CA ARG A 145 -7.28 -14.48 7.96
C ARG A 145 -6.26 -15.26 8.79
N HIS A 146 -5.68 -16.33 8.23
CA HIS A 146 -4.70 -17.20 8.89
C HIS A 146 -3.26 -16.87 8.50
N VAL A 147 -3.04 -16.31 7.34
CA VAL A 147 -1.82 -15.54 7.07
C VAL A 147 -1.91 -14.37 8.01
N GLU A 148 -1.01 -14.30 9.00
CA GLU A 148 -0.85 -13.12 9.87
C GLU A 148 -1.22 -11.91 9.02
N PRO A 149 -2.32 -11.18 9.29
CA PRO A 149 -2.97 -10.32 8.30
C PRO A 149 -2.07 -9.20 7.79
N TYR A 150 -0.82 -9.21 8.21
CA TYR A 150 0.11 -8.11 8.00
C TYR A 150 1.56 -8.54 7.80
N ASN A 151 1.79 -9.70 7.18
CA ASN A 151 3.11 -9.98 6.58
C ASN A 151 3.40 -9.07 5.36
N LEU A 152 2.81 -7.84 5.36
CA LEU A 152 3.30 -6.74 4.53
C LEU A 152 4.74 -6.39 4.90
N VAL A 153 5.15 -6.71 6.13
CA VAL A 153 6.52 -6.59 6.61
C VAL A 153 6.95 -7.81 7.41
N LYS A 154 8.16 -8.27 7.17
CA LYS A 154 8.82 -9.32 7.95
C LYS A 154 9.82 -8.66 8.89
N PHE A 155 9.70 -8.93 10.20
CA PHE A 155 10.76 -8.61 11.16
C PHE A 155 12.01 -9.46 10.87
N ILE A 156 13.18 -8.82 10.90
CA ILE A 156 14.45 -9.49 10.62
C ILE A 156 15.29 -9.62 11.88
N ASP A 157 15.64 -8.50 12.50
CA ASP A 157 16.49 -8.48 13.69
C ASP A 157 16.39 -7.14 14.41
N LYS A 158 16.97 -7.03 15.61
CA LYS A 158 17.02 -5.81 16.40
C LYS A 158 18.38 -5.61 17.08
N ALA A 159 18.78 -4.37 17.22
CA ALA A 159 20.01 -3.98 17.89
C ALA A 159 19.87 -2.67 18.67
N LYS A 160 20.74 -2.45 19.66
CA LYS A 160 20.82 -1.16 20.34
C LYS A 160 21.44 -0.12 19.42
N LEU A 161 20.84 1.08 19.38
CA LEU A 161 21.31 2.24 18.66
C LEU A 161 21.52 3.40 19.67
N PRO A 162 22.74 3.62 20.16
CA PRO A 162 23.06 4.83 20.93
C PRO A 162 22.96 6.07 20.03
N THR A 163 22.26 7.09 20.50
CA THR A 163 22.14 8.38 19.82
C THR A 163 22.45 9.52 20.80
N GLN A 164 22.60 10.75 20.32
CA GLN A 164 22.81 11.91 21.18
C GLN A 164 21.60 12.22 22.11
N TRP A 165 20.43 11.64 21.86
CA TRP A 165 19.23 11.84 22.68
C TRP A 165 18.99 10.69 23.67
N GLY A 166 19.57 9.52 23.42
CA GLY A 166 19.41 8.33 24.23
C GLY A 166 19.65 7.05 23.42
N THR A 167 19.56 5.91 24.08
CA THR A 167 19.74 4.60 23.42
C THR A 167 18.38 4.05 23.01
N PHE A 168 18.16 3.93 21.71
CA PHE A 168 16.98 3.28 21.14
C PHE A 168 17.25 1.80 20.89
N MET A 169 16.20 0.99 20.89
CA MET A 169 16.23 -0.34 20.28
C MET A 169 15.77 -0.18 18.82
N MET A 170 16.64 -0.47 17.87
CA MET A 170 16.38 -0.41 16.44
C MET A 170 15.93 -1.79 15.96
N TYR A 171 14.75 -1.87 15.34
CA TYR A 171 14.18 -3.05 14.71
C TYR A 171 14.23 -2.90 13.20
N GLY A 172 14.72 -3.92 12.50
CA GLY A 172 14.74 -3.99 11.04
C GLY A 172 13.60 -4.83 10.50
N PHE A 173 12.94 -4.30 9.46
CA PHE A 173 11.84 -4.95 8.76
C PHE A 173 12.05 -4.92 7.25
N ILE A 174 11.61 -5.96 6.55
CA ILE A 174 11.55 -6.00 5.09
C ILE A 174 10.09 -5.96 4.65
N GLU A 175 9.74 -5.01 3.78
CA GLU A 175 8.43 -4.94 3.13
C GLU A 175 8.33 -6.05 2.07
N ALA A 176 7.31 -6.91 2.18
CA ALA A 176 7.18 -8.10 1.33
C ALA A 176 6.96 -7.75 -0.16
N ALA A 177 6.21 -6.68 -0.44
CA ALA A 177 5.86 -6.28 -1.81
C ALA A 177 7.03 -5.63 -2.58
N THR A 178 7.94 -4.93 -1.88
CA THR A 178 8.96 -4.08 -2.52
C THR A 178 10.39 -4.47 -2.16
N ASN A 179 10.59 -5.38 -1.20
CA ASN A 179 11.86 -5.71 -0.55
C ASN A 179 12.58 -4.48 0.07
N LYS A 180 11.84 -3.41 0.33
CA LYS A 180 12.41 -2.24 1.02
C LYS A 180 12.62 -2.53 2.50
N GLU A 181 13.74 -2.04 3.02
CA GLU A 181 14.10 -2.17 4.42
C GLU A 181 13.57 -0.96 5.20
N HIS A 182 12.72 -1.22 6.19
CA HIS A 182 12.18 -0.20 7.10
C HIS A 182 12.73 -0.39 8.50
N LEU A 183 12.75 0.70 9.28
CA LEU A 183 13.24 0.66 10.65
C LEU A 183 12.17 1.15 11.64
N ALA A 184 12.15 0.55 12.83
CA ALA A 184 11.48 1.12 13.99
C ALA A 184 12.53 1.44 15.07
N LEU A 185 12.58 2.68 15.51
CA LEU A 185 13.39 3.11 16.66
C LEU A 185 12.49 3.19 17.88
N VAL A 186 12.66 2.27 18.81
CA VAL A 186 11.85 2.12 20.01
C VAL A 186 12.63 2.66 21.22
N TYR A 187 12.02 3.57 21.98
CA TYR A 187 12.55 4.09 23.21
C TYR A 187 11.65 3.70 24.39
N GLY A 188 12.26 3.27 25.50
CA GLY A 188 11.52 2.80 26.67
C GLY A 188 10.68 1.55 26.41
N GLU A 189 9.53 1.45 27.07
CA GLU A 189 8.63 0.30 27.00
C GLU A 189 7.24 0.74 26.50
N PRO A 190 7.05 0.95 25.19
CA PRO A 190 5.80 1.50 24.64
C PRO A 190 4.57 0.62 24.91
N THR A 191 4.74 -0.71 25.10
CA THR A 191 3.65 -1.63 25.45
C THR A 191 3.06 -1.39 26.85
N LYS A 192 3.77 -0.68 27.72
CA LYS A 192 3.24 -0.27 29.03
C LYS A 192 2.40 1.01 28.98
N SER A 193 2.40 1.71 27.85
CA SER A 193 1.57 2.88 27.60
C SER A 193 0.28 2.46 26.90
N ALA A 194 -0.87 3.01 27.32
CA ALA A 194 -2.14 2.79 26.64
C ALA A 194 -2.14 3.32 25.20
N ALA A 195 -1.33 4.37 24.92
CA ALA A 195 -1.13 4.91 23.58
C ALA A 195 0.21 5.64 23.52
N PRO A 196 1.30 4.96 23.15
CA PRO A 196 2.62 5.57 23.06
C PRO A 196 2.68 6.65 21.97
N LEU A 197 3.61 7.59 22.17
CA LEU A 197 3.88 8.62 21.18
C LEU A 197 4.63 8.01 19.99
N ILE A 198 4.06 8.13 18.78
CA ILE A 198 4.71 7.60 17.58
C ILE A 198 4.90 8.65 16.49
N ARG A 199 5.91 8.44 15.65
CA ARG A 199 6.16 9.18 14.41
C ARG A 199 6.31 8.23 13.23
N LEU A 200 5.52 8.45 12.17
CA LEU A 200 5.80 7.89 10.84
C LEU A 200 6.69 8.88 10.09
N HIS A 201 7.96 8.56 9.91
CA HIS A 201 8.92 9.40 9.18
C HIS A 201 9.24 8.76 7.84
N SER A 202 8.78 9.35 6.74
CA SER A 202 9.20 8.94 5.40
C SER A 202 10.58 9.50 5.10
N GLU A 203 11.49 8.64 4.68
CA GLU A 203 12.88 8.95 4.32
C GLU A 203 13.01 10.22 3.48
N CYS A 204 14.00 11.02 3.81
CA CYS A 204 14.42 12.18 3.05
C CYS A 204 15.94 12.33 3.18
N LEU A 205 16.71 11.62 2.36
CA LEU A 205 18.18 11.58 2.45
C LEU A 205 18.78 13.00 2.54
N THR A 206 18.27 13.91 1.71
CA THR A 206 18.79 15.29 1.68
C THR A 206 18.54 16.05 2.98
N GLY A 207 17.36 15.88 3.61
CA GLY A 207 17.03 16.54 4.87
C GLY A 207 17.56 15.80 6.09
N ASP A 208 17.47 14.47 6.08
CA ASP A 208 17.78 13.66 7.26
C ASP A 208 19.28 13.46 7.47
N ALA A 209 20.07 13.29 6.37
CA ALA A 209 21.48 12.97 6.43
C ALA A 209 22.39 14.06 5.84
N LEU A 210 21.92 14.85 4.86
CA LEU A 210 22.71 15.91 4.22
C LEU A 210 22.38 17.31 4.72
N PHE A 211 21.53 17.44 5.74
CA PHE A 211 21.17 18.68 6.43
C PHE A 211 20.62 19.77 5.52
N SER A 212 19.93 19.39 4.42
CA SER A 212 19.32 20.34 3.50
C SER A 212 18.26 21.18 4.19
N THR A 213 18.32 22.50 3.98
CA THR A 213 17.31 23.45 4.43
C THR A 213 16.15 23.64 3.45
N ARG A 214 16.19 22.94 2.29
CA ARG A 214 15.13 22.97 1.26
C ARG A 214 13.83 22.34 1.72
N CYS A 215 13.84 21.53 2.76
CA CYS A 215 12.68 20.92 3.39
C CYS A 215 12.76 20.99 4.93
N ASP A 216 11.68 20.57 5.59
CA ASP A 216 11.58 20.50 7.04
C ASP A 216 11.88 19.09 7.63
N CYS A 217 12.29 18.13 6.80
CA CYS A 217 12.35 16.69 7.17
C CYS A 217 13.36 16.43 8.30
N GLY A 218 14.61 16.85 8.15
CA GLY A 218 15.64 16.62 9.17
C GLY A 218 15.32 17.29 10.51
N PHE A 219 14.73 18.49 10.48
CA PHE A 219 14.27 19.19 11.69
C PHE A 219 13.15 18.39 12.39
N GLN A 220 12.19 17.87 11.61
CA GLN A 220 11.12 17.03 12.12
C GLN A 220 11.63 15.69 12.68
N LEU A 221 12.62 15.06 12.04
CA LEU A 221 13.25 13.83 12.54
C LEU A 221 13.89 14.07 13.91
N ASN A 222 14.72 15.11 14.00
CA ASN A 222 15.37 15.52 15.25
C ASN A 222 14.36 15.76 16.39
N ARG A 223 13.35 16.59 16.11
CA ARG A 223 12.34 16.93 17.11
C ARG A 223 11.50 15.73 17.53
N ALA A 224 11.18 14.83 16.60
CA ALA A 224 10.43 13.62 16.92
C ALA A 224 11.20 12.71 17.90
N LEU A 225 12.49 12.49 17.66
CA LEU A 225 13.35 11.69 18.56
C LEU A 225 13.46 12.36 19.95
N GLN A 226 13.66 13.69 20.01
CA GLN A 226 13.68 14.44 21.27
C GLN A 226 12.35 14.30 22.05
N ASN A 227 11.22 14.43 21.35
CA ASN A 227 9.90 14.33 21.99
C ASN A 227 9.67 12.91 22.54
N ILE A 228 10.04 11.87 21.79
CA ILE A 228 9.92 10.47 22.24
C ILE A 228 10.76 10.24 23.52
N VAL A 229 11.99 10.72 23.55
CA VAL A 229 12.87 10.59 24.73
C VAL A 229 12.31 11.38 25.92
N LYS A 230 11.82 12.61 25.69
CA LYS A 230 11.18 13.44 26.71
C LYS A 230 9.92 12.81 27.30
N GLU A 231 9.15 12.11 26.48
CA GLU A 231 7.95 11.37 26.90
C GLU A 231 8.30 10.13 27.75
N GLY A 232 9.56 9.65 27.68
CA GLY A 232 10.04 8.45 28.37
C GLY A 232 9.77 7.15 27.60
N CYS A 233 8.86 7.12 26.66
CA CYS A 233 8.64 5.99 25.75
C CYS A 233 7.99 6.42 24.44
N GLY A 234 8.22 5.65 23.38
CA GLY A 234 7.61 5.88 22.08
C GLY A 234 8.35 5.21 20.93
N VAL A 235 7.85 5.41 19.71
CA VAL A 235 8.38 4.76 18.50
C VAL A 235 8.49 5.74 17.34
N LEU A 236 9.60 5.70 16.63
CA LEU A 236 9.75 6.34 15.33
C LEU A 236 9.86 5.23 14.27
N LEU A 237 8.89 5.16 13.36
CA LEU A 237 8.96 4.33 12.16
C LEU A 237 9.64 5.11 11.05
N TYR A 238 10.83 4.67 10.62
CA TYR A 238 11.58 5.26 9.52
C TYR A 238 11.32 4.46 8.24
N LEU A 239 10.60 5.08 7.30
CA LEU A 239 10.01 4.41 6.14
C LEU A 239 10.78 4.76 4.87
N ARG A 240 11.30 3.76 4.18
CA ARG A 240 12.11 3.91 2.96
C ARG A 240 11.23 4.28 1.75
N GLN A 241 10.71 5.52 1.78
CA GLN A 241 9.76 6.08 0.79
C GLN A 241 10.24 7.45 0.32
N GLU A 242 11.50 7.52 -0.15
CA GLU A 242 12.16 8.73 -0.62
C GLU A 242 11.33 9.43 -1.72
N GLY A 243 11.33 10.77 -1.69
CA GLY A 243 10.68 11.58 -2.69
C GLY A 243 9.15 11.39 -2.77
N ARG A 244 8.49 11.06 -1.66
CA ARG A 244 7.06 10.67 -1.63
C ARG A 244 6.77 9.39 -2.43
N GLY A 245 7.71 8.45 -2.43
CA GLY A 245 7.59 7.16 -3.10
C GLY A 245 8.18 7.08 -4.50
N ILE A 246 8.60 8.22 -5.11
CA ILE A 246 9.18 8.24 -6.45
C ILE A 246 10.68 7.93 -6.50
N GLY A 247 11.32 7.84 -5.34
CA GLY A 247 12.75 7.54 -5.19
C GLY A 247 13.67 8.76 -5.33
N LEU A 248 14.95 8.57 -4.95
CA LEU A 248 15.94 9.64 -4.86
C LEU A 248 16.22 10.30 -6.21
N ILE A 249 16.41 9.51 -7.27
CA ILE A 249 16.76 10.06 -8.59
C ILE A 249 15.65 10.93 -9.15
N ASN A 250 14.38 10.48 -9.04
CA ASN A 250 13.26 11.29 -9.51
C ASN A 250 13.03 12.52 -8.62
N LYS A 251 13.33 12.43 -7.32
CA LYS A 251 13.35 13.61 -6.44
C LYS A 251 14.38 14.65 -6.90
N ILE A 252 15.58 14.23 -7.35
CA ILE A 252 16.57 15.15 -7.91
C ILE A 252 16.04 15.82 -9.19
N ARG A 253 15.39 15.05 -10.07
CA ARG A 253 14.70 15.61 -11.26
C ARG A 253 13.60 16.60 -10.88
N ALA A 254 12.81 16.27 -9.86
CA ALA A 254 11.78 17.15 -9.33
C ALA A 254 12.38 18.45 -8.75
N TYR A 255 13.52 18.37 -8.07
CA TYR A 255 14.26 19.54 -7.60
C TYR A 255 14.72 20.45 -8.74
N HIS A 256 15.22 19.89 -9.85
CA HIS A 256 15.56 20.66 -11.03
C HIS A 256 14.36 21.43 -11.60
N LEU A 257 13.21 20.75 -11.74
CA LEU A 257 11.97 21.40 -12.17
C LEU A 257 11.49 22.50 -11.18
N GLN A 258 11.75 22.33 -9.90
CA GLN A 258 11.44 23.33 -8.88
C GLN A 258 12.38 24.54 -8.94
N ASP A 259 13.65 24.35 -9.32
CA ASP A 259 14.58 25.44 -9.58
C ASP A 259 14.14 26.28 -10.78
N ASP A 260 13.42 25.67 -11.74
CA ASP A 260 12.79 26.32 -12.89
C ASP A 260 11.37 26.88 -12.58
N GLY A 261 10.96 26.90 -11.31
CA GLY A 261 9.73 27.57 -10.82
C GLY A 261 8.52 26.66 -10.63
N ALA A 262 8.58 25.35 -10.88
CA ALA A 262 7.48 24.45 -10.55
C ALA A 262 7.36 24.28 -9.02
N ASP A 263 6.14 24.04 -8.51
CA ASP A 263 6.01 23.57 -7.12
C ASP A 263 6.21 22.04 -7.02
N THR A 264 6.20 21.52 -5.78
CA THR A 264 6.49 20.09 -5.53
C THR A 264 5.43 19.15 -6.13
N VAL A 265 4.18 19.56 -6.25
CA VAL A 265 3.09 18.78 -6.85
C VAL A 265 3.24 18.78 -8.36
N GLU A 266 3.37 19.97 -8.95
CA GLU A 266 3.57 20.16 -10.39
C GLU A 266 4.83 19.44 -10.91
N ALA A 267 5.91 19.48 -10.14
CA ALA A 267 7.15 18.77 -10.51
C ALA A 267 6.94 17.25 -10.58
N ASN A 268 6.20 16.65 -9.63
CA ASN A 268 5.88 15.23 -9.68
C ASN A 268 4.97 14.88 -10.87
N GLU A 269 3.93 15.68 -11.12
CA GLU A 269 3.00 15.47 -12.23
C GLU A 269 3.69 15.58 -13.60
N ARG A 270 4.60 16.56 -13.77
CA ARG A 270 5.42 16.70 -14.98
C ARG A 270 6.35 15.49 -15.23
N LEU A 271 6.74 14.79 -14.16
CA LEU A 271 7.51 13.55 -14.24
C LEU A 271 6.63 12.30 -14.42
N GLY A 272 5.29 12.46 -14.54
CA GLY A 272 4.34 11.35 -14.72
C GLY A 272 3.95 10.62 -13.44
N PHE A 273 4.23 11.20 -12.26
CA PHE A 273 3.87 10.61 -10.96
C PHE A 273 2.67 11.32 -10.33
N ALA A 274 1.90 10.59 -9.52
CA ALA A 274 0.93 11.22 -8.64
C ALA A 274 1.64 12.13 -7.61
N ALA A 275 0.91 13.10 -7.07
CA ALA A 275 1.43 14.05 -6.07
C ALA A 275 2.04 13.36 -4.82
N ASP A 276 1.57 12.17 -4.49
CA ASP A 276 2.04 11.38 -3.34
C ASP A 276 1.75 9.89 -3.57
N MET A 277 2.80 9.08 -3.79
CA MET A 277 2.76 7.65 -4.06
C MET A 277 3.02 6.80 -2.80
N ARG A 278 3.09 7.41 -1.61
CA ARG A 278 3.39 6.67 -0.37
C ARG A 278 2.23 5.81 0.07
N ASP A 279 2.55 4.58 0.44
CA ASP A 279 1.69 3.67 1.18
C ASP A 279 2.14 3.58 2.65
N TYR A 280 1.19 3.39 3.55
CA TYR A 280 1.43 3.25 4.98
C TYR A 280 0.77 1.99 5.57
N ALA A 281 0.15 1.14 4.74
CA ALA A 281 -0.56 -0.05 5.19
C ALA A 281 0.36 -1.00 5.98
N PHE A 282 1.61 -1.16 5.52
CA PHE A 282 2.61 -2.01 6.17
C PHE A 282 3.02 -1.52 7.57
N CYS A 283 2.76 -0.25 7.93
CA CYS A 283 3.05 0.25 9.28
C CYS A 283 2.27 -0.51 10.36
N LYS A 284 1.09 -1.08 10.02
CA LYS A 284 0.33 -1.90 10.95
C LYS A 284 1.13 -3.11 11.39
N GLY A 285 1.69 -3.89 10.46
CA GLY A 285 2.51 -5.05 10.81
C GLY A 285 3.74 -4.71 11.66
N MET A 286 4.36 -3.53 11.43
CA MET A 286 5.45 -3.05 12.28
C MET A 286 4.96 -2.75 13.71
N LEU A 287 3.80 -2.07 13.87
CA LEU A 287 3.23 -1.73 15.16
C LEU A 287 2.73 -2.96 15.93
N GLU A 288 2.06 -3.89 15.24
CA GLU A 288 1.61 -5.16 15.83
C GLU A 288 2.79 -6.01 16.33
N HIS A 289 3.88 -6.10 15.55
CA HIS A 289 5.10 -6.77 16.01
C HIS A 289 5.65 -6.14 17.31
N LEU A 290 5.45 -4.84 17.48
CA LEU A 290 5.85 -4.13 18.69
C LEU A 290 4.77 -4.17 19.80
N GLY A 291 3.62 -4.84 19.59
CA GLY A 291 2.51 -4.92 20.54
C GLY A 291 1.78 -3.61 20.76
N ILE A 292 1.60 -2.80 19.71
CA ILE A 292 1.01 -1.45 19.77
C ILE A 292 -0.26 -1.40 18.91
N ASP A 293 -1.42 -1.23 19.54
CA ASP A 293 -2.74 -1.17 18.88
C ASP A 293 -3.33 0.24 18.86
N ALA A 294 -2.90 1.09 19.81
CA ALA A 294 -3.37 2.46 19.94
C ALA A 294 -2.19 3.42 20.05
N VAL A 295 -2.31 4.61 19.45
CA VAL A 295 -1.18 5.54 19.33
C VAL A 295 -1.58 6.99 19.49
N ARG A 296 -0.64 7.82 19.96
CA ARG A 296 -0.63 9.28 19.80
C ARG A 296 0.33 9.60 18.65
N LEU A 297 -0.21 10.13 17.54
CA LEU A 297 0.54 10.26 16.29
C LEU A 297 1.09 11.66 16.09
N MET A 298 2.43 11.81 16.08
CA MET A 298 3.10 13.07 15.68
C MET A 298 3.01 13.25 14.16
N THR A 299 2.08 14.11 13.72
CA THR A 299 1.91 14.41 12.29
C THR A 299 1.15 15.71 12.05
N ASN A 300 1.46 16.38 10.92
CA ASN A 300 0.64 17.43 10.34
C ASN A 300 -0.03 16.97 9.03
N ASN A 301 0.24 15.75 8.56
CA ASN A 301 -0.27 15.21 7.31
C ASN A 301 -1.57 14.43 7.56
N PRO A 302 -2.74 14.87 7.04
CA PRO A 302 -4.01 14.18 7.22
C PRO A 302 -4.02 12.78 6.59
N ARG A 303 -3.25 12.56 5.50
CA ARG A 303 -3.15 11.24 4.86
C ARG A 303 -2.54 10.18 5.79
N LYS A 304 -1.60 10.54 6.67
CA LYS A 304 -1.04 9.59 7.65
C LYS A 304 -2.05 9.18 8.70
N LEU A 305 -2.94 10.11 9.12
CA LEU A 305 -4.05 9.80 10.02
C LEU A 305 -5.06 8.85 9.34
N ALA A 306 -5.46 9.19 8.11
CA ALA A 306 -6.38 8.38 7.33
C ALA A 306 -5.83 6.96 7.07
N ALA A 307 -4.55 6.86 6.72
CA ALA A 307 -3.89 5.59 6.44
C ALA A 307 -3.84 4.67 7.66
N LEU A 308 -3.48 5.16 8.84
CA LEU A 308 -3.49 4.33 10.06
C LEU A 308 -4.90 3.91 10.45
N LYS A 309 -5.90 4.80 10.30
CA LYS A 309 -7.30 4.45 10.54
C LYS A 309 -7.81 3.39 9.55
N ALA A 310 -7.39 3.46 8.29
CA ALA A 310 -7.78 2.48 7.26
C ALA A 310 -7.25 1.07 7.53
N VAL A 311 -6.22 0.93 8.36
CA VAL A 311 -5.65 -0.36 8.77
C VAL A 311 -5.96 -0.68 10.25
N ASP A 312 -7.01 -0.08 10.81
CA ASP A 312 -7.51 -0.32 12.16
C ASP A 312 -6.50 -0.06 13.30
N ILE A 313 -5.56 0.86 13.08
CA ILE A 313 -4.75 1.42 14.18
C ILE A 313 -5.53 2.55 14.84
N ASN A 314 -5.75 2.44 16.16
CA ASN A 314 -6.48 3.44 16.91
C ASN A 314 -5.61 4.68 17.17
N VAL A 315 -5.81 5.74 16.39
CA VAL A 315 -5.15 7.03 16.63
C VAL A 315 -6.00 7.85 17.59
N ILE A 316 -5.63 7.84 18.88
CA ILE A 316 -6.39 8.54 19.94
C ILE A 316 -6.12 10.04 19.96
N GLU A 317 -4.93 10.47 19.52
CA GLU A 317 -4.53 11.87 19.49
C GLU A 317 -3.60 12.17 18.32
N ARG A 318 -3.82 13.30 17.65
CA ARG A 318 -2.83 13.91 16.76
C ARG A 318 -1.95 14.88 17.52
N VAL A 319 -0.65 14.64 17.54
CA VAL A 319 0.34 15.56 18.13
C VAL A 319 0.97 16.38 17.01
N PRO A 320 0.85 17.72 16.99
CA PRO A 320 1.49 18.56 15.99
C PRO A 320 3.02 18.44 16.03
N LEU A 321 3.67 18.49 14.86
CA LEU A 321 5.12 18.49 14.74
C LEU A 321 5.54 19.56 13.72
N GLN A 322 5.76 20.78 14.17
CA GLN A 322 6.04 21.97 13.35
C GLN A 322 7.43 22.48 13.70
N GLU A 323 8.41 22.15 12.85
CA GLU A 323 9.82 22.49 13.07
C GLU A 323 10.49 22.82 11.73
N GLY A 324 11.54 23.67 11.79
CA GLY A 324 12.46 23.90 10.69
C GLY A 324 11.96 24.85 9.61
N ASN A 325 10.97 25.71 9.90
CA ASN A 325 10.64 26.79 8.98
C ASN A 325 11.85 27.74 8.83
N ASN A 326 12.23 28.00 7.58
CA ASN A 326 13.33 28.88 7.22
C ASN A 326 13.10 29.50 5.82
N PRO A 327 13.84 30.53 5.42
CA PRO A 327 13.61 31.20 4.13
C PRO A 327 13.71 30.26 2.91
N SER A 328 14.53 29.23 2.98
CA SER A 328 14.74 28.31 1.84
C SER A 328 13.61 27.31 1.65
N ASN A 329 12.77 27.05 2.65
CA ASN A 329 11.67 26.08 2.57
C ASN A 329 10.26 26.68 2.72
N GLN A 330 10.14 27.98 2.79
CA GLN A 330 8.86 28.65 2.99
C GLN A 330 7.85 28.30 1.90
N TYR A 331 8.25 28.36 0.63
CA TYR A 331 7.40 27.99 -0.50
C TYR A 331 6.97 26.53 -0.46
N TYR A 332 7.89 25.63 -0.09
CA TYR A 332 7.60 24.22 0.11
C TYR A 332 6.56 23.98 1.23
N LEU A 333 6.65 24.68 2.36
CA LEU A 333 5.69 24.58 3.45
C LEU A 333 4.32 25.14 3.06
N GLN A 334 4.28 26.24 2.30
CA GLN A 334 3.06 26.81 1.74
C GLN A 334 2.36 25.83 0.78
N THR A 335 3.11 25.16 -0.11
CA THR A 335 2.58 24.10 -0.99
C THR A 335 2.02 22.93 -0.20
N LYS A 336 2.68 22.52 0.88
CA LYS A 336 2.15 21.47 1.78
C LYS A 336 0.82 21.89 2.40
N ALA A 337 0.69 23.15 2.84
CA ALA A 337 -0.54 23.66 3.44
C ALA A 337 -1.67 23.75 2.41
N SER A 338 -1.43 24.39 1.26
CA SER A 338 -2.46 24.74 0.28
C SER A 338 -2.86 23.59 -0.62
N LYS A 339 -1.90 22.81 -1.14
CA LYS A 339 -2.17 21.73 -2.12
C LYS A 339 -2.28 20.34 -1.49
N LEU A 340 -1.66 20.08 -0.34
CA LEU A 340 -1.64 18.77 0.30
C LEU A 340 -2.41 18.70 1.63
N GLY A 341 -3.09 19.80 2.02
CA GLY A 341 -3.96 19.85 3.19
C GLY A 341 -3.25 19.66 4.53
N HIS A 342 -1.92 19.94 4.62
CA HIS A 342 -1.21 19.82 5.87
C HIS A 342 -1.74 20.79 6.94
N MET A 343 -1.96 20.27 8.15
CA MET A 343 -2.53 20.97 9.29
C MET A 343 -1.45 21.75 10.03
N PHE A 344 -1.05 22.89 9.47
CA PHE A 344 -0.11 23.81 10.11
C PHE A 344 -0.82 24.94 10.84
N ASP A 345 -0.21 25.45 11.92
CA ASP A 345 -0.56 26.75 12.46
C ASP A 345 -0.24 27.82 11.40
N PRO A 346 -1.18 28.75 11.09
CA PRO A 346 -0.90 29.85 10.16
C PRO A 346 0.34 30.68 10.50
N LYS A 347 0.63 30.84 11.78
CA LYS A 347 1.84 31.52 12.24
C LYS A 347 3.12 30.77 11.86
N PHE A 348 3.10 29.44 11.84
CA PHE A 348 4.26 28.65 11.48
C PHE A 348 4.61 28.80 9.99
N VAL A 349 3.62 28.87 9.10
CA VAL A 349 3.84 28.98 7.65
C VAL A 349 4.17 30.42 7.22
N ASN A 350 3.65 31.41 7.92
CA ASN A 350 3.76 32.83 7.55
C ASN A 350 4.87 33.58 8.29
N HIS A 351 5.63 32.93 9.16
CA HIS A 351 6.75 33.58 9.88
C HIS A 351 7.92 33.82 8.90
N THR A 352 8.00 35.04 8.39
CA THR A 352 9.24 35.64 7.90
C THR A 352 9.97 36.21 9.14
N LYS A 353 11.06 35.60 9.56
CA LYS A 353 12.08 36.30 10.34
C LYS A 353 13.13 36.87 9.42
#